data_371ee199ff3d466a8f387835a9fca094
#
_entry.id   371ee199ff3d466a8f387835a9fca094
#
_cell.length_a   1.000
_cell.length_b   1.000
_cell.length_c   1.000
_cell.angle_alpha   90.00
_cell.angle_beta   90.00
_cell.angle_gamma   90.00
#
_symmetry.space_group_name_H-M   'P 1'
#
loop_
_entity.id
_entity.type
_entity.pdbx_description
1 polymer ?
#
loop_
_entity_poly.entity_id
_entity_poly.type
_entity_poly.pdbx_seq_one_letter_code
_entity_poly.pdbx_strand_id
1 'polypeptide(L)'
;MTIFLQATAEGLALGAVYSLVAIGFVLIYKSMDVLSFAQPALAVVGAAIISSLAVDRGVPFWLAFVLGILLTGLLSLILERTFLRPMVGEPVFSVAILTIGIDILLRTVLDNWIGLNPRYLGDPFPNFGNFGSTNIGGVVLKYLEISAFFTAVIVIILLSIFFRKSKYGVAMRATSFDQEAALAQGIDVGKIFALVWFIAGMLASLAGFFITGGFNSLTQFSFISALRALPAVVIGGLDSIPGAVVGSLIIGLTQGYVAYFQTNIETLVGFSLGSGFSLVAPYLIMFVILLRKPDGLFGTEEVERV
;
A
#
# COMPACT_ATOMS: atom_id res chain seq x y z
N MET A 1 4.56 -4.77 -30.42
CA MET A 1 3.90 -3.55 -29.89
C MET A 1 2.81 -3.85 -28.87
N THR A 2 1.95 -4.83 -29.11
CA THR A 2 0.89 -5.25 -28.18
C THR A 2 1.42 -5.71 -26.81
N ILE A 3 2.48 -6.53 -26.77
CA ILE A 3 3.11 -7.00 -25.51
C ILE A 3 3.64 -5.83 -24.68
N PHE A 4 4.26 -4.84 -25.31
CA PHE A 4 4.74 -3.64 -24.63
C PHE A 4 3.60 -2.85 -23.99
N LEU A 5 2.51 -2.65 -24.73
CA LEU A 5 1.32 -1.94 -24.22
C LEU A 5 0.64 -2.75 -23.09
N GLN A 6 0.60 -4.08 -23.20
CA GLN A 6 0.08 -4.96 -22.16
C GLN A 6 0.90 -4.83 -20.86
N ALA A 7 2.25 -4.95 -20.97
CA ALA A 7 3.15 -4.78 -19.84
C ALA A 7 3.02 -3.40 -19.18
N THR A 8 2.83 -2.35 -19.99
CA THR A 8 2.61 -0.98 -19.49
C THR A 8 1.29 -0.87 -18.73
N ALA A 9 0.20 -1.41 -19.28
CA ALA A 9 -1.12 -1.35 -18.66
C ALA A 9 -1.15 -2.09 -17.31
N GLU A 10 -0.63 -3.32 -17.27
CA GLU A 10 -0.53 -4.10 -16.03
C GLU A 10 0.44 -3.45 -15.04
N GLY A 11 1.57 -2.93 -15.51
CA GLY A 11 2.53 -2.21 -14.66
C GLY A 11 1.96 -0.95 -14.05
N LEU A 12 1.15 -0.17 -14.79
CA LEU A 12 0.46 1.00 -14.27
C LEU A 12 -0.59 0.63 -13.23
N ALA A 13 -1.36 -0.44 -13.48
CA ALA A 13 -2.34 -0.93 -12.52
C ALA A 13 -1.68 -1.39 -11.21
N LEU A 14 -0.59 -2.16 -11.30
CA LEU A 14 0.22 -2.57 -10.14
C LEU A 14 0.78 -1.35 -9.40
N GLY A 15 1.36 -0.39 -10.13
CA GLY A 15 1.89 0.84 -9.57
C GLY A 15 0.83 1.67 -8.85
N ALA A 16 -0.38 1.72 -9.39
CA ALA A 16 -1.52 2.37 -8.77
C ALA A 16 -1.91 1.71 -7.42
N VAL A 17 -1.97 0.37 -7.38
CA VAL A 17 -2.24 -0.37 -6.14
C VAL A 17 -1.12 -0.18 -5.12
N TYR A 18 0.14 -0.27 -5.54
CA TYR A 18 1.27 -0.02 -4.65
C TYR A 18 1.29 1.41 -4.11
N SER A 19 0.80 2.40 -4.88
CA SER A 19 0.72 3.78 -4.40
C SER A 19 -0.22 3.94 -3.22
N LEU A 20 -1.31 3.17 -3.14
CA LEU A 20 -2.23 3.19 -2.00
C LEU A 20 -1.54 2.69 -0.72
N VAL A 21 -0.80 1.58 -0.80
CA VAL A 21 -0.02 1.06 0.33
C VAL A 21 1.09 2.04 0.71
N ALA A 22 1.83 2.53 -0.30
CA ALA A 22 2.97 3.41 -0.12
C ALA A 22 2.59 4.74 0.54
N ILE A 23 1.45 5.33 0.14
CA ILE A 23 0.92 6.53 0.80
C ILE A 23 0.60 6.24 2.26
N GLY A 24 0.02 5.07 2.57
CA GLY A 24 -0.23 4.65 3.95
C GLY A 24 1.06 4.61 4.80
N PHE A 25 2.13 4.04 4.26
CA PHE A 25 3.46 4.07 4.89
C PHE A 25 3.97 5.49 5.13
N VAL A 26 3.94 6.33 4.07
CA VAL A 26 4.44 7.72 4.14
C VAL A 26 3.64 8.55 5.14
N LEU A 27 2.32 8.36 5.22
CA LEU A 27 1.48 9.07 6.18
C LEU A 27 1.87 8.76 7.62
N ILE A 28 2.08 7.48 7.94
CA ILE A 28 2.51 7.05 9.27
C ILE A 28 3.92 7.58 9.56
N TYR A 29 4.87 7.36 8.63
CA TYR A 29 6.23 7.82 8.78
C TYR A 29 6.30 9.34 9.03
N LYS A 30 5.61 10.13 8.20
CA LYS A 30 5.59 11.58 8.29
C LYS A 30 4.99 12.12 9.60
N SER A 31 4.15 11.34 10.28
CA SER A 31 3.52 11.76 11.53
C SER A 31 4.29 11.34 12.78
N MET A 32 4.99 10.20 12.74
CA MET A 32 5.60 9.57 13.90
C MET A 32 7.09 9.24 13.72
N ASP A 33 7.67 9.55 12.56
CA ASP A 33 9.05 9.21 12.15
C ASP A 33 9.37 7.71 12.24
N VAL A 34 8.33 6.86 12.17
CA VAL A 34 8.45 5.40 12.29
C VAL A 34 7.87 4.72 11.05
N LEU A 35 8.65 3.82 10.45
CA LEU A 35 8.16 2.94 9.41
C LEU A 35 7.29 1.84 10.02
N SER A 36 6.01 1.80 9.67
CA SER A 36 5.07 0.82 10.21
C SER A 36 5.09 -0.49 9.41
N PHE A 37 5.67 -1.53 9.96
CA PHE A 37 5.65 -2.87 9.36
C PHE A 37 4.28 -3.56 9.46
N ALA A 38 3.32 -3.02 10.21
CA ALA A 38 1.96 -3.56 10.29
C ALA A 38 1.10 -3.25 9.04
N GLN A 39 1.52 -2.34 8.15
CA GLN A 39 0.75 -1.90 6.99
C GLN A 39 0.40 -3.04 6.02
N PRO A 40 1.31 -3.96 5.65
CA PRO A 40 0.99 -5.11 4.79
C PRO A 40 -0.04 -6.06 5.42
N ALA A 41 0.05 -6.32 6.72
CA ALA A 41 -0.95 -7.15 7.40
C ALA A 41 -2.33 -6.48 7.43
N LEU A 42 -2.39 -5.17 7.67
CA LEU A 42 -3.65 -4.41 7.60
C LEU A 42 -4.30 -4.50 6.21
N ALA A 43 -3.53 -4.56 5.13
CA ALA A 43 -4.06 -4.75 3.78
C ALA A 43 -4.78 -6.10 3.65
N VAL A 44 -4.18 -7.17 4.15
CA VAL A 44 -4.76 -8.52 4.12
C VAL A 44 -5.96 -8.63 5.07
N VAL A 45 -5.89 -8.01 6.26
CA VAL A 45 -7.03 -7.94 7.20
C VAL A 45 -8.22 -7.25 6.53
N GLY A 46 -7.99 -6.13 5.83
CA GLY A 46 -9.04 -5.43 5.12
C GLY A 46 -9.71 -6.29 4.05
N ALA A 47 -8.93 -6.98 3.24
CA ALA A 47 -9.44 -7.93 2.26
C ALA A 47 -10.22 -9.08 2.91
N ALA A 48 -9.75 -9.60 4.06
CA ALA A 48 -10.43 -10.64 4.81
C ALA A 48 -11.79 -10.19 5.38
N ILE A 49 -11.87 -8.95 5.89
CA ILE A 49 -13.13 -8.38 6.36
C ILE A 49 -14.11 -8.24 5.19
N ILE A 50 -13.67 -7.73 4.03
CA ILE A 50 -14.51 -7.61 2.83
C ILE A 50 -15.02 -8.99 2.41
N SER A 51 -14.13 -9.98 2.29
CA SER A 51 -14.49 -11.37 1.93
C SER A 51 -15.50 -11.95 2.91
N SER A 52 -15.27 -11.83 4.21
CA SER A 52 -16.17 -12.38 5.23
C SER A 52 -17.55 -11.71 5.21
N LEU A 53 -17.63 -10.42 4.97
CA LEU A 53 -18.92 -9.73 4.86
C LEU A 53 -19.65 -10.09 3.58
N ALA A 54 -18.94 -10.11 2.43
CA ALA A 54 -19.56 -10.33 1.13
C ALA A 54 -19.91 -11.81 0.90
N VAL A 55 -19.00 -12.74 1.24
CA VAL A 55 -19.13 -14.15 0.89
C VAL A 55 -19.75 -14.95 2.04
N ASP A 56 -19.22 -14.83 3.29
CA ASP A 56 -19.69 -15.66 4.40
C ASP A 56 -21.04 -15.16 4.93
N ARG A 57 -21.29 -13.84 4.92
CA ARG A 57 -22.52 -13.24 5.46
C ARG A 57 -23.52 -12.78 4.41
N GLY A 58 -23.20 -12.89 3.11
CA GLY A 58 -24.08 -12.52 2.00
C GLY A 58 -24.43 -11.01 1.94
N VAL A 59 -23.61 -10.14 2.54
CA VAL A 59 -23.78 -8.69 2.45
C VAL A 59 -23.55 -8.24 1.00
N PRO A 60 -24.37 -7.34 0.42
CA PRO A 60 -24.12 -6.83 -0.92
C PRO A 60 -22.68 -6.33 -1.06
N PHE A 61 -22.00 -6.73 -2.15
CA PHE A 61 -20.56 -6.52 -2.32
C PHE A 61 -20.10 -5.08 -2.03
N TRP A 62 -20.75 -4.08 -2.60
CA TRP A 62 -20.37 -2.67 -2.42
C TRP A 62 -20.52 -2.18 -0.98
N LEU A 63 -21.52 -2.69 -0.25
CA LEU A 63 -21.68 -2.40 1.17
C LEU A 63 -20.58 -3.10 1.99
N ALA A 64 -20.26 -4.36 1.69
CA ALA A 64 -19.18 -5.09 2.31
C ALA A 64 -17.83 -4.41 2.06
N PHE A 65 -17.59 -3.91 0.85
CA PHE A 65 -16.40 -3.17 0.46
C PHE A 65 -16.22 -1.89 1.29
N VAL A 66 -17.25 -1.04 1.36
CA VAL A 66 -17.19 0.20 2.15
C VAL A 66 -17.01 -0.10 3.64
N LEU A 67 -17.80 -1.04 4.19
CA LEU A 67 -17.67 -1.46 5.58
C LEU A 67 -16.29 -2.05 5.89
N GLY A 68 -15.73 -2.87 5.01
CA GLY A 68 -14.40 -3.44 5.18
C GLY A 68 -13.32 -2.38 5.27
N ILE A 69 -13.37 -1.36 4.40
CA ILE A 69 -12.44 -0.23 4.43
C ILE A 69 -12.57 0.54 5.76
N LEU A 70 -13.79 0.86 6.18
CA LEU A 70 -14.04 1.62 7.41
C LEU A 70 -13.64 0.83 8.67
N LEU A 71 -13.98 -0.46 8.73
CA LEU A 71 -13.63 -1.33 9.85
C LEU A 71 -12.12 -1.54 9.97
N THR A 72 -11.40 -1.64 8.85
CA THR A 72 -9.93 -1.72 8.86
C THR A 72 -9.31 -0.40 9.32
N GLY A 73 -9.85 0.73 8.87
CA GLY A 73 -9.44 2.03 9.39
C GLY A 73 -9.66 2.15 10.90
N LEU A 74 -10.82 1.71 11.39
CA LEU A 74 -11.14 1.69 12.82
C LEU A 74 -10.21 0.76 13.60
N LEU A 75 -9.92 -0.44 13.09
CA LEU A 75 -8.95 -1.35 13.67
C LEU A 75 -7.56 -0.70 13.77
N SER A 76 -7.11 -0.06 12.70
CA SER A 76 -5.84 0.65 12.65
C SER A 76 -5.76 1.78 13.70
N LEU A 77 -6.85 2.54 13.88
CA LEU A 77 -6.97 3.55 14.92
C LEU A 77 -6.93 2.93 16.33
N ILE A 78 -7.58 1.79 16.54
CA ILE A 78 -7.54 1.07 17.82
C ILE A 78 -6.11 0.61 18.12
N LEU A 79 -5.41 0.06 17.14
CA LEU A 79 -4.01 -0.36 17.28
C LEU A 79 -3.10 0.82 17.64
N GLU A 80 -3.27 1.96 16.97
CA GLU A 80 -2.54 3.18 17.34
C GLU A 80 -2.80 3.56 18.80
N ARG A 81 -4.06 3.64 19.19
CA ARG A 81 -4.43 4.12 20.52
C ARG A 81 -3.97 3.19 21.63
N THR A 82 -3.98 1.88 21.37
CA THR A 82 -3.68 0.85 22.38
C THR A 82 -2.18 0.57 22.50
N PHE A 83 -1.48 0.49 21.38
CA PHE A 83 -0.10 0.03 21.33
C PHE A 83 0.90 1.14 21.02
N LEU A 84 0.61 2.00 20.05
CA LEU A 84 1.59 2.99 19.58
C LEU A 84 1.54 4.29 20.38
N ARG A 85 0.36 4.74 20.78
CA ARG A 85 0.23 5.96 21.57
C ARG A 85 1.04 5.93 22.87
N PRO A 86 1.08 4.84 23.65
CA PRO A 86 1.93 4.75 24.84
C PRO A 86 3.44 4.79 24.54
N MET A 87 3.82 4.57 23.27
CA MET A 87 5.22 4.57 22.81
C MET A 87 5.68 5.92 22.24
N VAL A 88 4.83 6.94 22.30
CA VAL A 88 5.22 8.29 21.86
C VAL A 88 6.32 8.83 22.80
N GLY A 89 7.46 9.24 22.21
CA GLY A 89 8.64 9.65 22.94
C GLY A 89 9.67 8.54 23.19
N GLU A 90 9.33 7.29 22.91
CA GLU A 90 10.27 6.18 22.97
C GLU A 90 11.17 6.13 21.72
N PRO A 91 12.34 5.46 21.79
CA PRO A 91 13.24 5.36 20.65
C PRO A 91 12.55 4.76 19.42
N VAL A 92 12.79 5.35 18.23
CA VAL A 92 12.20 4.94 16.93
C VAL A 92 12.34 3.43 16.69
N PHE A 93 13.46 2.85 17.07
CA PHE A 93 13.73 1.42 16.93
C PHE A 93 12.74 0.57 17.74
N SER A 94 12.41 0.97 18.97
CA SER A 94 11.44 0.25 19.84
C SER A 94 10.05 0.26 19.24
N VAL A 95 9.65 1.42 18.68
CA VAL A 95 8.33 1.56 18.01
C VAL A 95 8.28 0.73 16.73
N ALA A 96 9.38 0.69 15.96
CA ALA A 96 9.48 -0.16 14.76
C ALA A 96 9.32 -1.64 15.10
N ILE A 97 10.00 -2.14 16.15
CA ILE A 97 9.84 -3.53 16.63
C ILE A 97 8.40 -3.81 17.06
N LEU A 98 7.76 -2.87 17.75
CA LEU A 98 6.36 -3.01 18.14
C LEU A 98 5.45 -3.19 16.91
N THR A 99 5.69 -2.44 15.82
CA THR A 99 4.89 -2.60 14.59
C THR A 99 5.10 -3.96 13.91
N ILE A 100 6.31 -4.56 14.02
CA ILE A 100 6.56 -5.95 13.60
C ILE A 100 5.76 -6.93 14.48
N GLY A 101 5.72 -6.69 15.80
CA GLY A 101 4.89 -7.48 16.71
C GLY A 101 3.41 -7.42 16.35
N ILE A 102 2.90 -6.24 16.01
CA ILE A 102 1.53 -6.04 15.55
C ILE A 102 1.30 -6.78 14.22
N ASP A 103 2.23 -6.73 13.26
CA ASP A 103 2.15 -7.48 12.00
C ASP A 103 2.01 -8.99 12.25
N ILE A 104 2.85 -9.57 13.13
CA ILE A 104 2.80 -10.99 13.48
C ILE A 104 1.46 -11.33 14.15
N LEU A 105 1.00 -10.50 15.09
CA LEU A 105 -0.29 -10.69 15.77
C LEU A 105 -1.45 -10.69 14.77
N LEU A 106 -1.50 -9.70 13.89
CA LEU A 106 -2.55 -9.61 12.86
C LEU A 106 -2.53 -10.81 11.93
N ARG A 107 -1.36 -11.27 11.48
CA ARG A 107 -1.23 -12.46 10.63
C ARG A 107 -1.66 -13.72 11.37
N THR A 108 -1.28 -13.89 12.63
CA THR A 108 -1.69 -15.04 13.43
C THR A 108 -3.21 -15.10 13.61
N VAL A 109 -3.85 -13.94 13.84
CA VAL A 109 -5.31 -13.86 13.92
C VAL A 109 -5.95 -14.19 12.57
N LEU A 110 -5.36 -13.67 11.47
CA LEU A 110 -5.83 -13.95 10.11
C LEU A 110 -5.74 -15.45 9.77
N ASP A 111 -4.62 -16.10 10.06
CA ASP A 111 -4.40 -17.52 9.77
C ASP A 111 -5.45 -18.41 10.45
N ASN A 112 -5.81 -18.05 11.69
CA ASN A 112 -6.88 -18.74 12.42
C ASN A 112 -8.29 -18.43 11.85
N TRP A 113 -8.50 -17.24 11.32
CA TRP A 113 -9.80 -16.82 10.81
C TRP A 113 -10.04 -17.25 9.35
N ILE A 114 -9.04 -17.04 8.46
CA ILE A 114 -9.14 -17.38 7.04
C ILE A 114 -8.91 -18.88 6.83
N GLY A 115 -8.03 -19.50 7.63
CA GLY A 115 -7.54 -20.86 7.43
C GLY A 115 -6.53 -20.93 6.27
N LEU A 116 -6.19 -22.17 5.87
CA LEU A 116 -5.17 -22.44 4.85
C LEU A 116 -5.72 -22.37 3.42
N ASN A 117 -7.04 -22.41 3.25
CA ASN A 117 -7.67 -22.44 1.92
C ASN A 117 -7.75 -21.04 1.33
N PRO A 118 -7.43 -20.88 0.03
CA PRO A 118 -7.63 -19.63 -0.68
C PRO A 118 -9.09 -19.18 -0.61
N ARG A 119 -9.33 -17.92 -0.27
CA ARG A 119 -10.68 -17.33 -0.18
C ARG A 119 -10.96 -16.40 -1.35
N TYR A 120 -12.18 -16.42 -1.79
CA TYR A 120 -12.72 -15.49 -2.77
C TYR A 120 -13.22 -14.23 -2.08
N LEU A 121 -13.03 -13.05 -2.74
CA LEU A 121 -13.43 -11.76 -2.15
C LEU A 121 -14.85 -11.31 -2.46
N GLY A 122 -15.54 -12.01 -3.33
CA GLY A 122 -16.77 -11.55 -3.95
C GLY A 122 -16.53 -10.92 -5.33
N ASP A 123 -17.57 -10.71 -6.10
CA ASP A 123 -17.49 -10.15 -7.45
C ASP A 123 -18.06 -8.72 -7.47
N PRO A 124 -17.22 -7.68 -7.70
CA PRO A 124 -17.69 -6.31 -7.87
C PRO A 124 -18.45 -6.10 -9.19
N PHE A 125 -18.24 -7.00 -10.17
CA PHE A 125 -18.78 -6.89 -11.53
C PHE A 125 -19.53 -8.15 -11.96
N PRO A 126 -20.61 -8.57 -11.25
CA PRO A 126 -21.27 -9.86 -11.46
C PRO A 126 -21.82 -10.05 -12.88
N ASN A 127 -22.15 -8.97 -13.58
CA ASN A 127 -22.67 -8.99 -14.95
C ASN A 127 -21.60 -9.13 -16.03
N PHE A 128 -20.32 -9.02 -15.67
CA PHE A 128 -19.19 -9.08 -16.60
C PHE A 128 -18.38 -10.38 -16.47
N GLY A 129 -18.89 -11.36 -15.70
CA GLY A 129 -18.22 -12.64 -15.42
C GLY A 129 -16.91 -12.43 -14.66
N ASN A 130 -16.61 -13.28 -13.70
CA ASN A 130 -15.43 -13.26 -12.80
C ASN A 130 -14.36 -12.20 -13.12
N PHE A 131 -14.63 -10.91 -12.81
CA PHE A 131 -13.74 -9.77 -13.08
C PHE A 131 -13.39 -9.61 -14.57
N GLY A 132 -14.40 -9.60 -15.43
CA GLY A 132 -14.28 -9.55 -16.88
C GLY A 132 -13.15 -8.69 -17.44
N SER A 133 -12.80 -8.93 -18.66
CA SER A 133 -11.77 -8.19 -19.38
C SER A 133 -12.32 -7.65 -20.70
N THR A 134 -11.76 -6.56 -21.16
CA THR A 134 -12.00 -6.01 -22.51
C THR A 134 -10.73 -6.09 -23.33
N ASN A 135 -10.86 -6.29 -24.63
CA ASN A 135 -9.72 -6.30 -25.55
C ASN A 135 -9.78 -5.05 -26.43
N ILE A 136 -8.80 -4.18 -26.27
CA ILE A 136 -8.67 -2.95 -27.05
C ILE A 136 -7.38 -3.02 -27.87
N GLY A 137 -7.48 -3.22 -29.18
CA GLY A 137 -6.34 -3.26 -30.07
C GLY A 137 -5.33 -4.40 -29.79
N GLY A 138 -5.79 -5.54 -29.24
CA GLY A 138 -4.95 -6.69 -28.88
C GLY A 138 -4.38 -6.62 -27.44
N VAL A 139 -4.71 -5.56 -26.70
CA VAL A 139 -4.36 -5.44 -25.27
C VAL A 139 -5.55 -5.89 -24.43
N VAL A 140 -5.35 -6.88 -23.56
CA VAL A 140 -6.38 -7.38 -22.64
C VAL A 140 -6.32 -6.57 -21.35
N LEU A 141 -7.36 -5.78 -21.09
CA LEU A 141 -7.50 -4.97 -19.88
C LEU A 141 -8.54 -5.59 -18.96
N LYS A 142 -8.14 -6.00 -17.76
CA LYS A 142 -9.08 -6.51 -16.76
C LYS A 142 -9.81 -5.34 -16.07
N TYR A 143 -11.12 -5.44 -15.92
CA TYR A 143 -11.91 -4.37 -15.27
C TYR A 143 -11.42 -4.06 -13.85
N LEU A 144 -10.89 -5.06 -13.14
CA LEU A 144 -10.30 -4.85 -11.82
C LEU A 144 -9.05 -3.97 -11.89
N GLU A 145 -8.18 -4.17 -12.89
CA GLU A 145 -6.96 -3.36 -13.08
C GLU A 145 -7.30 -1.91 -13.45
N ILE A 146 -8.30 -1.75 -14.33
CA ILE A 146 -8.83 -0.42 -14.70
C ILE A 146 -9.41 0.26 -13.46
N SER A 147 -10.25 -0.45 -12.69
CA SER A 147 -10.86 0.10 -11.48
C SER A 147 -9.83 0.43 -10.41
N ALA A 148 -8.78 -0.37 -10.25
CA ALA A 148 -7.67 -0.11 -9.34
C ALA A 148 -6.95 1.20 -9.69
N PHE A 149 -6.64 1.40 -10.98
CA PHE A 149 -5.98 2.62 -11.45
C PHE A 149 -6.82 3.87 -11.18
N PHE A 150 -8.08 3.86 -11.61
CA PHE A 150 -8.97 5.02 -11.38
C PHE A 150 -9.24 5.27 -9.90
N THR A 151 -9.43 4.22 -9.12
CA THR A 151 -9.62 4.35 -7.65
C THR A 151 -8.39 4.97 -7.01
N ALA A 152 -7.18 4.53 -7.35
CA ALA A 152 -5.95 5.11 -6.83
C ALA A 152 -5.83 6.60 -7.21
N VAL A 153 -6.09 6.96 -8.46
CA VAL A 153 -6.07 8.36 -8.92
C VAL A 153 -7.08 9.21 -8.14
N ILE A 154 -8.32 8.73 -7.98
CA ILE A 154 -9.36 9.45 -7.21
C ILE A 154 -8.91 9.63 -5.76
N VAL A 155 -8.40 8.58 -5.12
CA VAL A 155 -7.93 8.62 -3.73
C VAL A 155 -6.76 9.60 -3.57
N ILE A 156 -5.79 9.59 -4.49
CA ILE A 156 -4.66 10.53 -4.48
C ILE A 156 -5.14 11.97 -4.60
N ILE A 157 -6.10 12.24 -5.50
CA ILE A 157 -6.69 13.58 -5.65
C ILE A 157 -7.42 14.00 -4.38
N LEU A 158 -8.26 13.13 -3.81
CA LEU A 158 -9.00 13.41 -2.58
C LEU A 158 -8.06 13.68 -1.40
N LEU A 159 -7.01 12.87 -1.23
CA LEU A 159 -6.00 13.09 -0.21
C LEU A 159 -5.24 14.40 -0.43
N SER A 160 -4.87 14.72 -1.67
CA SER A 160 -4.21 16.00 -2.00
C SER A 160 -5.07 17.20 -1.63
N ILE A 161 -6.38 17.13 -1.93
CA ILE A 161 -7.34 18.18 -1.55
C ILE A 161 -7.49 18.25 -0.02
N PHE A 162 -7.63 17.09 0.63
CA PHE A 162 -7.74 16.99 2.09
C PHE A 162 -6.52 17.62 2.78
N PHE A 163 -5.31 17.26 2.38
CA PHE A 163 -4.09 17.82 2.96
C PHE A 163 -3.94 19.32 2.71
N ARG A 164 -4.36 19.82 1.55
CA ARG A 164 -4.21 21.25 1.22
C ARG A 164 -5.27 22.14 1.85
N LYS A 165 -6.52 21.67 1.93
CA LYS A 165 -7.68 22.52 2.26
C LYS A 165 -8.27 22.27 3.65
N SER A 166 -8.05 21.08 4.26
CA SER A 166 -8.66 20.79 5.55
C SER A 166 -7.80 21.29 6.73
N LYS A 167 -8.45 21.70 7.82
CA LYS A 167 -7.77 22.04 9.08
C LYS A 167 -6.95 20.87 9.65
N TYR A 168 -7.41 19.65 9.46
CA TYR A 168 -6.67 18.45 9.87
C TYR A 168 -5.43 18.21 9.01
N GLY A 169 -5.52 18.47 7.71
CA GLY A 169 -4.35 18.40 6.81
C GLY A 169 -3.29 19.46 7.16
N VAL A 170 -3.70 20.66 7.56
CA VAL A 170 -2.77 21.68 8.09
C VAL A 170 -2.14 21.21 9.38
N ALA A 171 -2.95 20.70 10.33
CA ALA A 171 -2.46 20.19 11.60
C ALA A 171 -1.48 19.01 11.42
N MET A 172 -1.78 18.07 10.50
CA MET A 172 -0.87 16.97 10.14
C MET A 172 0.49 17.48 9.64
N ARG A 173 0.50 18.48 8.76
CA ARG A 173 1.77 19.09 8.30
C ARG A 173 2.53 19.79 9.41
N ALA A 174 1.84 20.50 10.31
CA ALA A 174 2.46 21.15 11.46
C ALA A 174 3.09 20.10 12.39
N THR A 175 2.36 19.03 12.72
CA THR A 175 2.86 17.93 13.56
C THR A 175 4.04 17.20 12.92
N SER A 176 4.03 17.03 11.60
CA SER A 176 5.13 16.36 10.88
C SER A 176 6.41 17.22 10.79
N PHE A 177 6.30 18.51 10.99
CA PHE A 177 7.44 19.42 10.99
C PHE A 177 8.06 19.55 12.38
N ASP A 178 7.23 19.73 13.42
CA ASP A 178 7.65 19.82 14.79
C ASP A 178 6.46 19.49 15.72
N GLN A 179 6.55 18.35 16.40
CA GLN A 179 5.49 17.87 17.30
C GLN A 179 5.36 18.76 18.55
N GLU A 180 6.48 19.25 19.10
CA GLU A 180 6.46 20.07 20.31
C GLU A 180 5.89 21.46 20.02
N ALA A 181 6.31 22.06 18.91
CA ALA A 181 5.74 23.34 18.46
C ALA A 181 4.24 23.22 18.12
N ALA A 182 3.80 22.10 17.52
CA ALA A 182 2.39 21.84 17.24
C ALA A 182 1.56 21.75 18.54
N LEU A 183 2.07 21.02 19.56
CA LEU A 183 1.47 20.96 20.89
C LEU A 183 1.37 22.34 21.55
N ALA A 184 2.43 23.14 21.48
CA ALA A 184 2.44 24.50 22.02
C ALA A 184 1.40 25.42 21.36
N GLN A 185 1.05 25.17 20.08
CA GLN A 185 0.00 25.86 19.34
C GLN A 185 -1.42 25.28 19.60
N GLY A 186 -1.55 24.33 20.53
CA GLY A 186 -2.82 23.72 20.90
C GLY A 186 -3.31 22.62 19.95
N ILE A 187 -2.47 22.09 19.07
CA ILE A 187 -2.80 20.96 18.22
C ILE A 187 -2.73 19.66 19.05
N ASP A 188 -3.81 18.91 19.09
CA ASP A 188 -3.87 17.60 19.73
C ASP A 188 -3.18 16.56 18.84
N VAL A 189 -1.87 16.39 19.05
CA VAL A 189 -1.02 15.46 18.27
C VAL A 189 -1.54 14.03 18.33
N GLY A 190 -2.09 13.61 19.49
CA GLY A 190 -2.67 12.28 19.62
C GLY A 190 -3.89 12.06 18.71
N LYS A 191 -4.74 13.06 18.51
CA LYS A 191 -5.84 12.97 17.54
C LYS A 191 -5.33 12.93 16.11
N ILE A 192 -4.24 13.64 15.81
CA ILE A 192 -3.61 13.60 14.48
C ILE A 192 -3.07 12.21 14.20
N PHE A 193 -2.36 11.58 15.12
CA PHE A 193 -1.85 10.22 14.98
C PHE A 193 -2.97 9.20 14.74
N ALA A 194 -4.04 9.25 15.55
CA ALA A 194 -5.21 8.41 15.38
C ALA A 194 -5.85 8.57 13.98
N LEU A 195 -5.96 9.80 13.50
CA LEU A 195 -6.52 10.09 12.17
C LEU A 195 -5.61 9.58 11.04
N VAL A 196 -4.29 9.74 11.18
CA VAL A 196 -3.31 9.20 10.23
C VAL A 196 -3.41 7.69 10.14
N TRP A 197 -3.43 6.99 11.28
CA TRP A 197 -3.58 5.53 11.31
C TRP A 197 -4.92 5.07 10.74
N PHE A 198 -6.01 5.78 11.03
CA PHE A 198 -7.31 5.50 10.44
C PHE A 198 -7.27 5.57 8.90
N ILE A 199 -6.71 6.66 8.34
CA ILE A 199 -6.59 6.83 6.89
C ILE A 199 -5.64 5.77 6.30
N ALA A 200 -4.50 5.49 6.94
CA ALA A 200 -3.55 4.49 6.50
C ALA A 200 -4.17 3.08 6.48
N GLY A 201 -4.97 2.72 7.48
CA GLY A 201 -5.72 1.47 7.52
C GLY A 201 -6.78 1.36 6.41
N MET A 202 -7.48 2.46 6.10
CA MET A 202 -8.41 2.51 4.97
C MET A 202 -7.68 2.28 3.63
N LEU A 203 -6.54 2.94 3.42
CA LEU A 203 -5.72 2.77 2.22
C LEU A 203 -5.16 1.35 2.11
N ALA A 204 -4.73 0.77 3.22
CA ALA A 204 -4.28 -0.62 3.28
C ALA A 204 -5.40 -1.58 2.85
N SER A 205 -6.60 -1.45 3.42
CA SER A 205 -7.76 -2.29 3.05
C SER A 205 -8.11 -2.18 1.57
N LEU A 206 -8.11 -0.95 1.05
CA LEU A 206 -8.40 -0.68 -0.36
C LEU A 206 -7.36 -1.34 -1.29
N ALA A 207 -6.07 -1.20 -0.96
CA ALA A 207 -5.00 -1.87 -1.70
C ALA A 207 -5.07 -3.39 -1.57
N GLY A 208 -5.34 -3.90 -0.37
CA GLY A 208 -5.50 -5.32 -0.09
C GLY A 208 -6.58 -5.96 -0.94
N PHE A 209 -7.72 -5.27 -1.13
CA PHE A 209 -8.77 -5.72 -2.04
C PHE A 209 -8.24 -5.88 -3.48
N PHE A 210 -7.52 -4.90 -4.03
CA PHE A 210 -7.00 -4.99 -5.39
C PHE A 210 -5.86 -6.00 -5.54
N ILE A 211 -5.03 -6.19 -4.50
CA ILE A 211 -3.95 -7.18 -4.50
C ILE A 211 -4.51 -8.61 -4.54
N THR A 212 -5.59 -8.86 -3.82
CA THR A 212 -6.16 -10.21 -3.64
C THR A 212 -7.39 -10.46 -4.49
N GLY A 213 -7.90 -9.46 -5.18
CA GLY A 213 -9.06 -9.57 -6.07
C GLY A 213 -8.74 -10.18 -7.43
N GLY A 214 -9.76 -10.36 -8.23
CA GLY A 214 -9.66 -10.92 -9.58
C GLY A 214 -9.36 -12.42 -9.56
N PHE A 215 -8.38 -12.82 -10.34
CA PHE A 215 -7.89 -14.21 -10.37
C PHE A 215 -6.99 -14.55 -9.18
N ASN A 216 -6.56 -13.54 -8.42
CA ASN A 216 -5.86 -13.75 -7.17
C ASN A 216 -6.85 -14.19 -6.10
N SER A 217 -6.38 -14.95 -5.15
CA SER A 217 -7.15 -15.35 -3.98
C SER A 217 -6.52 -14.80 -2.72
N LEU A 218 -7.35 -14.51 -1.73
CA LEU A 218 -6.89 -14.16 -0.42
C LEU A 218 -6.29 -15.40 0.24
N THR A 219 -5.00 -15.34 0.53
CA THR A 219 -4.24 -16.38 1.22
C THR A 219 -3.44 -15.77 2.37
N GLN A 220 -2.94 -16.60 3.27
CA GLN A 220 -2.03 -16.17 4.33
C GLN A 220 -0.76 -15.48 3.80
N PHE A 221 -0.33 -15.77 2.56
CA PHE A 221 0.86 -15.17 1.94
C PHE A 221 0.59 -13.86 1.20
N SER A 222 -0.67 -13.41 1.13
CA SER A 222 -1.04 -12.18 0.39
C SER A 222 -0.34 -10.92 0.94
N PHE A 223 0.10 -10.92 2.21
CA PHE A 223 0.87 -9.82 2.80
C PHE A 223 2.21 -9.57 2.07
N ILE A 224 2.84 -10.63 1.50
CA ILE A 224 4.08 -10.49 0.72
C ILE A 224 3.85 -9.57 -0.49
N SER A 225 2.66 -9.66 -1.11
CA SER A 225 2.32 -8.79 -2.25
C SER A 225 2.16 -7.32 -1.81
N ALA A 226 1.60 -7.06 -0.63
CA ALA A 226 1.52 -5.71 -0.08
C ALA A 226 2.90 -5.17 0.35
N LEU A 227 3.78 -6.05 0.86
CA LEU A 227 5.16 -5.69 1.25
C LEU A 227 6.00 -5.20 0.06
N ARG A 228 5.65 -5.61 -1.18
CA ARG A 228 6.31 -5.12 -2.41
C ARG A 228 6.15 -3.62 -2.65
N ALA A 229 5.24 -2.95 -1.96
CA ALA A 229 5.16 -1.49 -1.98
C ALA A 229 6.28 -0.81 -1.18
N LEU A 230 7.02 -1.53 -0.32
CA LEU A 230 8.10 -0.95 0.49
C LEU A 230 9.23 -0.36 -0.36
N PRO A 231 9.78 -1.06 -1.39
CA PRO A 231 10.75 -0.45 -2.29
C PRO A 231 10.25 0.84 -2.95
N ALA A 232 8.95 0.95 -3.23
CA ALA A 232 8.36 2.15 -3.82
C ALA A 232 8.45 3.36 -2.88
N VAL A 233 8.18 3.15 -1.59
CA VAL A 233 8.29 4.19 -0.57
C VAL A 233 9.74 4.66 -0.43
N VAL A 234 10.68 3.71 -0.39
CA VAL A 234 12.10 4.01 -0.24
C VAL A 234 12.64 4.76 -1.46
N ILE A 235 12.28 4.31 -2.68
CA ILE A 235 12.65 5.03 -3.92
C ILE A 235 12.06 6.43 -3.94
N GLY A 236 10.79 6.56 -3.53
CA GLY A 236 10.08 7.83 -3.54
C GLY A 236 10.62 8.85 -2.55
N GLY A 237 11.12 8.38 -1.43
CA GLY A 237 11.43 9.13 -0.22
C GLY A 237 10.37 8.92 0.85
N LEU A 238 10.80 8.52 2.05
CA LEU A 238 9.92 8.10 3.17
C LEU A 238 8.97 9.21 3.65
N ASP A 239 9.33 10.46 3.43
CA ASP A 239 8.60 11.66 3.84
C ASP A 239 7.80 12.32 2.70
N SER A 240 7.82 11.78 1.48
CA SER A 240 7.23 12.39 0.29
C SER A 240 6.04 11.61 -0.28
N ILE A 241 4.80 12.13 -0.10
CA ILE A 241 3.60 11.54 -0.72
C ILE A 241 3.70 11.52 -2.26
N PRO A 242 4.08 12.62 -2.96
CA PRO A 242 4.32 12.56 -4.39
C PRO A 242 5.41 11.56 -4.79
N GLY A 243 6.47 11.47 -3.98
CA GLY A 243 7.55 10.50 -4.15
C GLY A 243 7.05 9.07 -4.06
N ALA A 244 6.21 8.75 -3.07
CA ALA A 244 5.60 7.42 -2.93
C ALA A 244 4.81 7.02 -4.18
N VAL A 245 4.05 7.93 -4.78
CA VAL A 245 3.30 7.69 -6.03
C VAL A 245 4.24 7.41 -7.20
N VAL A 246 5.26 8.26 -7.39
CA VAL A 246 6.24 8.08 -8.48
C VAL A 246 7.04 6.79 -8.28
N GLY A 247 7.52 6.53 -7.07
CA GLY A 247 8.22 5.28 -6.72
C GLY A 247 7.36 4.05 -6.99
N SER A 248 6.07 4.11 -6.65
CA SER A 248 5.12 3.02 -6.91
C SER A 248 4.92 2.76 -8.40
N LEU A 249 4.84 3.80 -9.21
CA LEU A 249 4.74 3.67 -10.67
C LEU A 249 6.02 3.06 -11.26
N ILE A 250 7.20 3.49 -10.80
CA ILE A 250 8.49 2.91 -11.21
C ILE A 250 8.52 1.41 -10.88
N ILE A 251 8.17 1.02 -9.66
CA ILE A 251 8.15 -0.38 -9.22
C ILE A 251 7.12 -1.21 -10.00
N GLY A 252 5.90 -0.69 -10.17
CA GLY A 252 4.85 -1.39 -10.90
C GLY A 252 5.21 -1.60 -12.37
N LEU A 253 5.72 -0.57 -13.06
CA LEU A 253 6.20 -0.67 -14.44
C LEU A 253 7.36 -1.63 -14.57
N THR A 254 8.35 -1.57 -13.66
CA THR A 254 9.47 -2.50 -13.63
C THR A 254 8.99 -3.94 -13.54
N GLN A 255 8.09 -4.22 -12.60
CA GLN A 255 7.56 -5.57 -12.40
C GLN A 255 6.77 -6.03 -13.63
N GLY A 256 5.95 -5.16 -14.22
CA GLY A 256 5.21 -5.44 -15.45
C GLY A 256 6.14 -5.75 -16.62
N TYR A 257 7.12 -4.89 -16.89
CA TYR A 257 8.06 -5.13 -18.00
C TYR A 257 8.93 -6.37 -17.79
N VAL A 258 9.47 -6.55 -16.61
CA VAL A 258 10.29 -7.74 -16.33
C VAL A 258 9.47 -9.02 -16.47
N ALA A 259 8.21 -9.05 -16.02
CA ALA A 259 7.35 -10.22 -16.14
C ALA A 259 7.14 -10.63 -17.61
N TYR A 260 6.97 -9.67 -18.51
CA TYR A 260 6.73 -9.93 -19.95
C TYR A 260 8.00 -10.14 -20.76
N PHE A 261 9.10 -9.49 -20.39
CA PHE A 261 10.36 -9.52 -21.16
C PHE A 261 11.46 -10.35 -20.50
N GLN A 262 11.15 -11.12 -19.45
CA GLN A 262 12.14 -11.93 -18.73
C GLN A 262 12.91 -12.86 -19.65
N THR A 263 12.25 -13.58 -20.56
CA THR A 263 12.91 -14.50 -21.52
C THR A 263 13.88 -13.77 -22.45
N ASN A 264 13.54 -12.54 -22.86
CA ASN A 264 14.45 -11.72 -23.69
C ASN A 264 15.65 -11.27 -22.87
N ILE A 265 15.47 -10.94 -21.60
CA ILE A 265 16.57 -10.57 -20.69
C ILE A 265 17.48 -11.77 -20.45
N GLU A 266 16.92 -12.96 -20.21
CA GLU A 266 17.68 -14.20 -20.02
C GLU A 266 18.53 -14.56 -21.25
N THR A 267 17.99 -14.36 -22.46
CA THR A 267 18.77 -14.59 -23.71
C THR A 267 19.92 -13.59 -23.87
N LEU A 268 19.78 -12.35 -23.40
CA LEU A 268 20.83 -11.34 -23.43
C LEU A 268 21.93 -11.62 -22.41
N VAL A 269 21.56 -12.07 -21.21
CA VAL A 269 22.49 -12.32 -20.10
C VAL A 269 23.15 -13.70 -20.19
N GLY A 270 22.54 -14.63 -20.93
CA GLY A 270 23.08 -15.97 -21.18
C GLY A 270 22.82 -16.99 -20.06
N PHE A 271 21.99 -16.66 -19.08
CA PHE A 271 21.58 -17.60 -18.01
C PHE A 271 20.13 -17.36 -17.59
N SER A 272 19.49 -18.39 -17.02
CA SER A 272 18.12 -18.28 -16.51
C SER A 272 18.08 -17.51 -15.19
N LEU A 273 17.21 -16.51 -15.12
CA LEU A 273 17.00 -15.66 -13.93
C LEU A 273 16.00 -16.27 -12.94
N GLY A 274 15.28 -17.34 -13.37
CA GLY A 274 14.27 -18.01 -12.58
C GLY A 274 12.89 -17.30 -12.59
N SER A 275 11.82 -18.06 -12.36
CA SER A 275 10.43 -17.61 -12.50
C SER A 275 10.01 -16.47 -11.56
N GLY A 276 10.79 -16.20 -10.52
CA GLY A 276 10.53 -15.12 -9.55
C GLY A 276 11.28 -13.81 -9.81
N PHE A 277 12.02 -13.70 -10.90
CA PHE A 277 12.89 -12.54 -11.14
C PHE A 277 12.12 -11.22 -11.21
N SER A 278 10.91 -11.21 -11.77
CA SER A 278 10.03 -10.04 -11.79
C SER A 278 9.72 -9.48 -10.39
N LEU A 279 9.79 -10.33 -9.36
CA LEU A 279 9.57 -9.94 -7.96
C LEU A 279 10.84 -9.35 -7.32
N VAL A 280 12.02 -9.71 -7.82
CA VAL A 280 13.32 -9.25 -7.32
C VAL A 280 13.77 -7.97 -8.02
N ALA A 281 13.46 -7.82 -9.30
CA ALA A 281 13.87 -6.68 -10.12
C ALA A 281 13.54 -5.31 -9.50
N PRO A 282 12.37 -5.06 -8.86
CA PRO A 282 12.09 -3.83 -8.15
C PRO A 282 13.12 -3.48 -7.07
N TYR A 283 13.60 -4.47 -6.32
CA TYR A 283 14.59 -4.25 -5.27
C TYR A 283 15.97 -3.90 -5.84
N LEU A 284 16.32 -4.46 -7.01
CA LEU A 284 17.55 -4.09 -7.71
C LEU A 284 17.52 -2.63 -8.18
N ILE A 285 16.38 -2.18 -8.71
CA ILE A 285 16.20 -0.77 -9.09
C ILE A 285 16.25 0.13 -7.85
N MET A 286 15.60 -0.26 -6.76
CA MET A 286 15.68 0.46 -5.48
C MET A 286 17.15 0.63 -5.07
N PHE A 287 17.93 -0.45 -5.08
CA PHE A 287 19.33 -0.42 -4.72
C PHE A 287 20.16 0.54 -5.59
N VAL A 288 19.96 0.49 -6.92
CA VAL A 288 20.64 1.39 -7.86
C VAL A 288 20.30 2.86 -7.62
N ILE A 289 19.03 3.16 -7.30
CA ILE A 289 18.58 4.52 -7.01
C ILE A 289 19.18 5.01 -5.70
N LEU A 290 19.16 4.19 -4.64
CA LEU A 290 19.71 4.54 -3.33
C LEU A 290 21.23 4.76 -3.36
N LEU A 291 21.98 4.05 -4.20
CA LEU A 291 23.41 4.31 -4.39
C LEU A 291 23.71 5.71 -4.94
N ARG A 292 22.74 6.34 -5.63
CA ARG A 292 22.89 7.69 -6.19
C ARG A 292 22.18 8.76 -5.37
N LYS A 293 21.04 8.40 -4.75
CA LYS A 293 20.20 9.27 -3.92
C LYS A 293 19.74 8.50 -2.69
N PRO A 294 20.51 8.53 -1.59
CA PRO A 294 20.21 7.76 -0.37
C PRO A 294 18.87 8.16 0.26
N ASP A 295 18.43 9.42 0.12
CA ASP A 295 17.17 9.93 0.66
C ASP A 295 15.96 9.62 -0.26
N GLY A 296 16.17 8.90 -1.38
CA GLY A 296 15.17 8.69 -2.41
C GLY A 296 15.04 9.86 -3.40
N LEU A 297 14.10 9.72 -4.35
CA LEU A 297 13.96 10.70 -5.44
C LEU A 297 13.43 12.06 -4.97
N PHE A 298 12.58 12.08 -3.95
CA PHE A 298 11.86 13.25 -3.44
C PHE A 298 11.95 13.38 -1.91
N GLY A 299 12.84 12.61 -1.26
CA GLY A 299 13.10 12.74 0.17
C GLY A 299 13.80 14.05 0.51
N THR A 300 13.61 14.53 1.72
CA THR A 300 14.30 15.70 2.27
C THR A 300 15.66 15.26 2.84
N GLU A 301 16.73 15.95 2.46
CA GLU A 301 18.05 15.74 3.06
C GLU A 301 17.99 16.09 4.56
N GLU A 302 18.33 15.13 5.43
CA GLU A 302 18.52 15.43 6.85
C GLU A 302 19.75 16.34 7.02
N VAL A 303 19.51 17.59 7.37
CA VAL A 303 20.57 18.50 7.76
C VAL A 303 20.93 18.17 9.22
N GLU A 304 21.97 17.37 9.43
CA GLU A 304 22.57 17.23 10.76
C GLU A 304 22.98 18.64 11.23
N ARG A 305 22.25 19.16 12.20
CA ARG A 305 22.69 20.35 12.93
C ARG A 305 23.83 19.92 13.86
N VAL A 306 25.06 20.20 13.42
CA VAL A 306 26.27 20.06 14.22
C VAL A 306 26.23 21.04 15.39
#